data_beb9bdee7120af086ed3586a0068a4d5
#
_entry.id   beb9bdee7120af086ed3586a0068a4d5
#
_cell.length_a   1.000
_cell.length_b   1.000
_cell.length_c   1.000
_cell.angle_alpha   90.00
_cell.angle_beta   90.00
_cell.angle_gamma   90.00
#
_symmetry.space_group_name_H-M   'P 1'
#
loop_
_entity.id
_entity.type
_entity.pdbx_description
1 polymer ?
#
loop_
_entity_poly.entity_id
_entity_poly.type
_entity_poly.pdbx_seq_one_letter_code
_entity_poly.pdbx_strand_id
1 'polypeptide(L)'
;MPETEIVVQDIRRELRWSFRDQSIANLLALAKQLIDHKDTASIADAVKKYTTVLSAARQSANPAALDRVKLSAYMLTNALRDWEAAR
;
A
#
# COMPACT_ATOMS: atom_id res chain seq x y z
N MET A 1 -8.78 10.92 12.78
CA MET A 1 -7.73 11.51 13.62
C MET A 1 -6.63 12.08 12.73
N PRO A 2 -6.04 13.22 13.07
CA PRO A 2 -5.00 13.83 12.24
C PRO A 2 -3.81 12.91 11.96
N GLU A 3 -3.45 12.08 12.95
CA GLU A 3 -2.34 11.15 12.80
C GLU A 3 -2.63 10.09 11.73
N THR A 4 -3.86 9.58 11.69
CA THR A 4 -4.27 8.62 10.68
C THR A 4 -4.22 9.23 9.29
N GLU A 5 -4.66 10.48 9.14
CA GLU A 5 -4.56 11.19 7.87
C GLU A 5 -3.14 11.33 7.38
N ILE A 6 -2.21 11.67 8.28
CA ILE A 6 -0.81 11.80 7.95
C ILE A 6 -0.27 10.47 7.42
N VAL A 7 -0.58 9.37 8.11
CA VAL A 7 -0.15 8.03 7.69
C VAL A 7 -0.71 7.66 6.31
N VAL A 8 -2.00 7.93 6.07
CA VAL A 8 -2.64 7.66 4.78
C VAL A 8 -1.98 8.47 3.67
N GLN A 9 -1.69 9.75 3.90
CA GLN A 9 -1.02 10.57 2.90
C GLN A 9 0.42 10.12 2.65
N ASP A 10 1.11 9.65 3.69
CA ASP A 10 2.45 9.10 3.54
C ASP A 10 2.42 7.82 2.70
N ILE A 11 1.41 6.97 2.88
CA ILE A 11 1.22 5.78 2.04
C ILE A 11 1.03 6.18 0.58
N ARG A 12 0.21 7.20 0.30
CA ARG A 12 0.04 7.71 -1.06
C ARG A 12 1.34 8.18 -1.68
N ARG A 13 2.13 8.90 -0.90
CA ARG A 13 3.42 9.41 -1.36
C ARG A 13 4.36 8.27 -1.70
N GLU A 14 4.46 7.28 -0.83
CA GLU A 14 5.32 6.11 -1.06
C GLU A 14 4.88 5.30 -2.26
N LEU A 15 3.58 5.23 -2.53
CA LEU A 15 3.05 4.50 -3.67
C LEU A 15 3.58 5.06 -5.00
N ARG A 16 3.89 6.34 -5.07
CA ARG A 16 4.47 6.96 -6.26
C ARG A 16 5.92 6.54 -6.50
N TRP A 17 6.62 6.11 -5.44
CA TRP A 17 8.04 5.75 -5.48
C TRP A 17 8.26 4.27 -5.21
N SER A 18 7.26 3.44 -5.45
CA SER A 18 7.19 2.06 -5.01
C SER A 18 8.16 1.09 -5.67
N PHE A 19 8.95 1.54 -6.63
CA PHE A 19 9.96 0.69 -7.26
C PHE A 19 11.27 0.61 -6.48
N ARG A 20 11.41 1.34 -5.39
CA ARG A 20 12.60 1.32 -4.55
C ARG A 20 12.42 0.32 -3.41
N ASP A 21 13.52 -0.35 -3.03
CA ASP A 21 13.51 -1.25 -1.86
C ASP A 21 13.09 -0.52 -0.59
N GLN A 22 13.55 0.71 -0.43
CA GLN A 22 13.21 1.54 0.72
C GLN A 22 11.70 1.81 0.78
N SER A 23 11.04 1.94 -0.36
CA SER A 23 9.58 2.16 -0.40
C SER A 23 8.80 0.99 0.17
N ILE A 24 9.25 -0.24 -0.09
CA ILE A 24 8.62 -1.44 0.47
C ILE A 24 8.70 -1.39 2.00
N ALA A 25 9.88 -1.11 2.55
CA ALA A 25 10.06 -1.02 4.00
C ALA A 25 9.22 0.10 4.60
N ASN A 26 9.18 1.26 3.95
CA ASN A 26 8.39 2.40 4.40
C ASN A 26 6.89 2.09 4.41
N LEU A 27 6.38 1.44 3.35
CA LEU A 27 4.97 1.06 3.26
C LEU A 27 4.59 0.06 4.36
N LEU A 28 5.45 -0.93 4.63
CA LEU A 28 5.20 -1.89 5.70
C LEU A 28 5.17 -1.23 7.07
N ALA A 29 6.08 -0.30 7.32
CA ALA A 29 6.11 0.45 8.57
C ALA A 29 4.84 1.31 8.74
N LEU A 30 4.39 1.96 7.67
CA LEU A 30 3.17 2.76 7.69
C LEU A 30 1.93 1.88 7.92
N ALA A 31 1.88 0.71 7.28
CA ALA A 31 0.78 -0.22 7.46
C ALA A 31 0.66 -0.68 8.92
N LYS A 32 1.78 -0.90 9.60
CA LYS A 32 1.76 -1.29 11.02
C LYS A 32 1.10 -0.23 11.90
N GLN A 33 1.25 1.05 11.54
CA GLN A 33 0.62 2.14 12.30
C GLN A 33 -0.89 2.16 12.13
N LEU A 34 -1.43 1.50 11.09
CA LEU A 34 -2.87 1.45 10.82
C LEU A 34 -3.57 0.21 11.38
N ILE A 35 -2.82 -0.80 11.83
CA ILE A 35 -3.38 -2.10 12.24
C ILE A 35 -4.38 -1.95 13.39
N ASP A 36 -4.13 -1.03 14.31
CA ASP A 36 -4.97 -0.86 15.49
C ASP A 36 -6.23 -0.03 15.24
N HIS A 37 -6.44 0.44 14.00
CA HIS A 37 -7.59 1.24 13.62
C HIS A 37 -8.54 0.43 12.73
N LYS A 38 -9.76 0.17 13.19
CA LYS A 38 -10.72 -0.66 12.46
C LYS A 38 -11.09 -0.08 11.10
N ASP A 39 -11.19 1.23 11.00
CA ASP A 39 -11.58 1.92 9.78
C ASP A 39 -10.48 1.93 8.70
N THR A 40 -9.25 1.61 9.08
CA THR A 40 -8.12 1.57 8.15
C THR A 40 -7.56 0.16 7.93
N ALA A 41 -8.22 -0.86 8.46
CA ALA A 41 -7.75 -2.25 8.33
C ALA A 41 -7.66 -2.68 6.86
N SER A 42 -8.59 -2.24 6.01
CA SER A 42 -8.57 -2.56 4.58
C SER A 42 -7.37 -1.94 3.88
N ILE A 43 -6.96 -0.74 4.28
CA ILE A 43 -5.75 -0.09 3.76
C ILE A 43 -4.51 -0.89 4.16
N ALA A 44 -4.43 -1.27 5.44
CA ALA A 44 -3.29 -2.06 5.94
C ALA A 44 -3.15 -3.38 5.19
N ASP A 45 -4.27 -4.08 4.98
CA ASP A 45 -4.27 -5.34 4.23
C ASP A 45 -3.86 -5.14 2.77
N ALA A 46 -4.34 -4.08 2.13
CA ALA A 46 -3.99 -3.76 0.75
C ALA A 46 -2.50 -3.43 0.62
N VAL A 47 -1.91 -2.72 1.59
CA VAL A 47 -0.48 -2.44 1.62
C VAL A 47 0.32 -3.73 1.72
N LYS A 48 -0.08 -4.64 2.60
CA LYS A 48 0.61 -5.93 2.75
C LYS A 48 0.58 -6.74 1.46
N LYS A 49 -0.56 -6.82 0.80
CA LYS A 49 -0.69 -7.53 -0.48
C LYS A 49 0.17 -6.89 -1.55
N TYR A 50 0.13 -5.57 -1.64
CA TYR A 50 0.90 -4.82 -2.63
C TYR A 50 2.41 -5.05 -2.44
N THR A 51 2.92 -4.94 -1.21
CA THR A 51 4.33 -5.12 -0.94
C THR A 51 4.79 -6.56 -1.18
N THR A 52 3.95 -7.55 -0.87
CA THR A 52 4.24 -8.95 -1.14
C THR A 52 4.38 -9.21 -2.65
N VAL A 53 3.42 -8.71 -3.44
CA VAL A 53 3.42 -8.88 -4.89
C VAL A 53 4.59 -8.13 -5.52
N LEU A 54 4.87 -6.91 -5.04
CA LEU A 54 5.99 -6.11 -5.53
C LEU A 54 7.34 -6.80 -5.28
N SER A 55 7.54 -7.32 -4.08
CA SER A 55 8.76 -8.05 -3.73
C SER A 55 8.95 -9.29 -4.62
N ALA A 56 7.88 -10.04 -4.86
CA ALA A 56 7.93 -11.21 -5.73
C ALA A 56 8.26 -10.81 -7.18
N ALA A 57 7.67 -9.71 -7.66
CA ALA A 57 7.91 -9.22 -9.02
C ALA A 57 9.36 -8.78 -9.23
N ARG A 58 9.99 -8.22 -8.20
CA ARG A 58 11.38 -7.78 -8.29
C ARG A 58 12.35 -8.95 -8.37
N GLN A 59 11.94 -10.11 -7.85
CA GLN A 59 12.77 -11.33 -7.88
C GLN A 59 12.49 -12.19 -9.11
N SER A 60 11.44 -11.87 -9.87
CA SER A 60 10.98 -12.64 -11.01
C SER A 60 11.06 -11.81 -12.29
N ALA A 61 11.55 -12.42 -13.37
CA ALA A 61 11.53 -11.82 -14.70
C ALA A 61 10.21 -12.04 -15.45
N ASN A 62 9.22 -12.65 -14.81
CA ASN A 62 7.95 -13.00 -15.44
C ASN A 62 7.07 -11.77 -15.67
N PRO A 63 6.67 -11.45 -16.93
CA PRO A 63 5.78 -10.31 -17.20
C PRO A 63 4.45 -10.36 -16.46
N ALA A 64 3.92 -11.54 -16.16
CA ALA A 64 2.67 -11.70 -15.42
C ALA A 64 2.78 -11.12 -13.99
N ALA A 65 3.99 -11.08 -13.42
CA ALA A 65 4.21 -10.49 -12.11
C ALA A 65 3.95 -8.98 -12.11
N LEU A 66 4.27 -8.30 -13.20
CA LEU A 66 4.01 -6.86 -13.34
C LEU A 66 2.52 -6.56 -13.36
N ASP A 67 1.72 -7.42 -13.99
CA ASP A 67 0.26 -7.26 -14.01
C ASP A 67 -0.33 -7.39 -12.63
N ARG A 68 0.20 -8.30 -11.80
CA ARG A 68 -0.21 -8.44 -10.41
C ARG A 68 0.14 -7.22 -9.58
N VAL A 69 1.31 -6.63 -9.82
CA VAL A 69 1.71 -5.38 -9.14
C VAL A 69 0.74 -4.26 -9.48
N LYS A 70 0.41 -4.10 -10.75
CA LYS A 70 -0.54 -3.07 -11.21
C LYS A 70 -1.91 -3.27 -10.57
N LEU A 71 -2.41 -4.50 -10.54
CA LEU A 71 -3.71 -4.80 -9.93
C LEU A 71 -3.69 -4.49 -8.43
N SER A 72 -2.63 -4.91 -7.73
CA SER A 72 -2.50 -4.64 -6.30
C SER A 72 -2.39 -3.15 -5.99
N ALA A 73 -1.67 -2.39 -6.82
CA ALA A 73 -1.58 -0.93 -6.70
C ALA A 73 -2.95 -0.28 -6.90
N TYR A 74 -3.72 -0.78 -7.85
CA TYR A 74 -5.08 -0.29 -8.12
C TYR A 74 -6.00 -0.56 -6.92
N MET A 75 -5.92 -1.76 -6.35
CA MET A 75 -6.72 -2.11 -5.16
C MET A 75 -6.34 -1.23 -3.96
N LEU A 76 -5.06 -0.96 -3.77
CA LEU A 76 -4.61 -0.06 -2.70
C LEU A 76 -5.12 1.36 -2.91
N THR A 77 -5.05 1.87 -4.14
CA THR A 77 -5.57 3.19 -4.50
C THR A 77 -7.06 3.27 -4.21
N ASN A 78 -7.82 2.22 -4.54
CA ASN A 78 -9.26 2.18 -4.25
C ASN A 78 -9.54 2.17 -2.76
N ALA A 79 -8.76 1.43 -1.97
CA ALA A 79 -8.93 1.42 -0.51
C ALA A 79 -8.70 2.81 0.08
N LEU A 80 -7.71 3.54 -0.41
CA LEU A 80 -7.44 4.92 0.02
C LEU A 80 -8.58 5.86 -0.35
N ARG A 81 -9.13 5.74 -1.55
CA ARG A 81 -10.28 6.55 -2.00
C ARG A 81 -11.52 6.27 -1.18
N ASP A 82 -11.80 4.98 -0.91
CA ASP A 82 -12.96 4.58 -0.13
C ASP A 82 -12.87 5.14 1.28
N TRP A 83 -11.70 5.09 1.87
CA TRP A 83 -11.47 5.66 3.20
C TRP A 83 -11.72 7.16 3.22
N GLU A 84 -11.23 7.89 2.23
CA GLU A 84 -11.43 9.33 2.14
C GLU A 84 -12.89 9.69 1.90
N ALA A 85 -13.59 8.92 1.08
CA ALA A 85 -15.00 9.15 0.78
C ALA A 85 -15.91 8.93 1.98
N ALA A 86 -15.48 8.07 2.91
CA ALA A 86 -16.25 7.75 4.12
C ALA A 86 -16.10 8.77 5.24
N ARG A 87 -15.29 9.80 5.05
CA ARG A 87 -15.00 10.79 6.09
C ARG A 87 -15.91 11.99 6.07
#